data_cf63779fae75425327b22b98cb384af5
#
_entry.id   cf63779fae75425327b22b98cb384af5
#
_cell.length_a   1.000
_cell.length_b   1.000
_cell.length_c   1.000
_cell.angle_alpha   90.00
_cell.angle_beta   90.00
_cell.angle_gamma   90.00
#
_symmetry.space_group_name_H-M   'P 1'
#
loop_
_entity.id
_entity.type
_entity.pdbx_description
1 polymer ?
#
loop_
_entity_poly.entity_id
_entity_poly.type
_entity_poly.pdbx_seq_one_letter_code
_entity_poly.pdbx_strand_id
1 'polypeptide(L)'
;MSNWAAEEVIPDLEAILRRWIGAIPPGRVTTCGALAELLGDRQAARWVGTWLVEHAHTKECACHRVVRAGGRLGHSGIGEGTQRDLLRQEGVKLLPEGVPEEAIIDATELANLLGIQDEERPLRKLRTIQEDLRQKVVMTPLPSDPKDCAGVDVSYRGNWAVAVYCRVSWPDGDKLYETSVVEQARFPYITSYLAFRELSPMLSVIKRAARENQLADVIAVDGSGLLHPRGMGIASHLGVVLDRPTIGITKTLLCGQVEKKELPPGGTAAVEWEGRHLGVVLRSQRGHAQPVFLSVGHRIDVEGCVRVIRPLFAQHRLPEPIYWADRRSRAIARQLK
;
A
#
# COMPACT_ATOMS: atom_id res chain seq x y z
N MET A 1 21.25 -8.85 -17.14
CA MET A 1 19.82 -9.02 -16.81
C MET A 1 19.78 -9.29 -15.31
N SER A 2 19.50 -8.25 -14.55
CA SER A 2 19.40 -8.35 -13.08
C SER A 2 18.27 -9.31 -12.72
N ASN A 3 18.49 -10.08 -11.68
CA ASN A 3 17.60 -11.13 -11.16
C ASN A 3 16.34 -10.48 -10.54
N TRP A 4 15.36 -10.09 -11.36
CA TRP A 4 14.07 -9.51 -10.94
C TRP A 4 13.11 -10.56 -10.36
N ALA A 5 13.67 -11.65 -9.87
CA ALA A 5 12.99 -12.80 -9.31
C ALA A 5 13.10 -12.84 -7.78
N ALA A 6 12.65 -11.79 -7.10
CA ALA A 6 12.15 -11.96 -5.74
C ALA A 6 10.62 -11.95 -5.84
N GLU A 7 10.03 -13.03 -6.34
CA GLU A 7 8.63 -13.35 -6.03
C GLU A 7 8.60 -13.66 -4.52
N GLU A 8 8.51 -12.61 -3.72
CA GLU A 8 8.16 -12.74 -2.32
C GLU A 8 6.85 -13.51 -2.27
N VAL A 9 6.81 -14.59 -1.51
CA VAL A 9 5.60 -15.39 -1.32
C VAL A 9 4.61 -14.51 -0.55
N ILE A 10 3.76 -13.83 -1.30
CA ILE A 10 2.68 -12.99 -0.73
C ILE A 10 1.67 -13.92 -0.08
N PRO A 11 1.40 -13.79 1.24
CA PRO A 11 0.46 -14.66 1.93
C PRO A 11 -0.98 -14.40 1.46
N ASP A 12 -1.74 -15.47 1.27
CA ASP A 12 -3.19 -15.38 1.09
C ASP A 12 -3.87 -15.10 2.44
N LEU A 13 -4.01 -13.80 2.76
CA LEU A 13 -4.58 -13.35 4.02
C LEU A 13 -6.07 -13.71 4.14
N GLU A 14 -6.80 -13.82 3.03
CA GLU A 14 -8.21 -14.20 3.04
C GLU A 14 -8.39 -15.68 3.43
N ALA A 15 -7.60 -16.57 2.82
CA ALA A 15 -7.61 -17.99 3.19
C ALA A 15 -7.18 -18.19 4.65
N ILE A 16 -6.21 -17.43 5.12
CA ILE A 16 -5.76 -17.42 6.52
C ILE A 16 -6.90 -17.02 7.44
N LEU A 17 -7.59 -15.90 7.18
CA LEU A 17 -8.72 -15.42 7.99
C LEU A 17 -9.87 -16.44 8.02
N ARG A 18 -10.25 -17.01 6.88
CA ARG A 18 -11.30 -18.04 6.81
C ARG A 18 -10.99 -19.22 7.72
N ARG A 19 -9.75 -19.72 7.66
CA ARG A 19 -9.30 -20.84 8.50
C ARG A 19 -9.34 -20.47 9.98
N TRP A 20 -8.83 -19.31 10.37
CA TRP A 20 -8.78 -18.90 11.78
C TRP A 20 -10.16 -18.64 12.37
N ILE A 21 -11.03 -17.97 11.63
CA ILE A 21 -12.40 -17.68 12.06
C ILE A 21 -13.19 -19.00 12.19
N GLY A 22 -13.01 -19.94 11.27
CA GLY A 22 -13.62 -21.26 11.33
C GLY A 22 -13.21 -22.10 12.54
N ALA A 23 -12.02 -21.87 13.08
CA ALA A 23 -11.50 -22.56 14.26
C ALA A 23 -11.96 -21.96 15.60
N ILE A 24 -12.59 -20.79 15.61
CA ILE A 24 -13.17 -20.22 16.85
C ILE A 24 -14.29 -21.15 17.32
N PRO A 25 -14.27 -21.63 18.58
CA PRO A 25 -15.31 -22.54 19.09
C PRO A 25 -16.70 -21.90 19.12
N PRO A 26 -17.80 -22.68 18.95
CA PRO A 26 -19.14 -22.20 19.22
C PRO A 26 -19.25 -21.61 20.64
N GLY A 27 -20.01 -20.53 20.79
CA GLY A 27 -20.15 -19.84 22.07
C GLY A 27 -19.01 -18.89 22.44
N ARG A 28 -17.95 -18.82 21.61
CA ARG A 28 -16.85 -17.86 21.75
C ARG A 28 -16.79 -16.92 20.55
N VAL A 29 -16.30 -15.72 20.79
CA VAL A 29 -16.14 -14.69 19.74
C VAL A 29 -14.77 -14.06 19.81
N THR A 30 -14.36 -13.40 18.73
CA THR A 30 -13.17 -12.56 18.70
C THR A 30 -13.47 -11.21 18.07
N THR A 31 -12.48 -10.32 17.99
CA THR A 31 -12.63 -8.99 17.38
C THR A 31 -11.79 -8.84 16.12
N CYS A 32 -12.18 -7.90 15.24
CA CYS A 32 -11.32 -7.52 14.11
C CYS A 32 -9.91 -7.08 14.55
N GLY A 33 -9.82 -6.44 15.73
CA GLY A 33 -8.55 -6.02 16.31
C GLY A 33 -7.67 -7.20 16.73
N ALA A 34 -8.26 -8.22 17.38
CA ALA A 34 -7.53 -9.43 17.76
C ALA A 34 -7.06 -10.23 16.54
N LEU A 35 -7.90 -10.38 15.51
CA LEU A 35 -7.51 -11.00 14.24
C LEU A 35 -6.37 -10.24 13.54
N ALA A 36 -6.43 -8.90 13.51
CA ALA A 36 -5.38 -8.08 12.94
C ALA A 36 -4.05 -8.20 13.71
N GLU A 37 -4.11 -8.24 15.03
CA GLU A 37 -2.95 -8.46 15.89
C GLU A 37 -2.35 -9.86 15.67
N LEU A 38 -3.21 -10.88 15.50
CA LEU A 38 -2.77 -12.22 15.15
C LEU A 38 -2.15 -12.30 13.75
N LEU A 39 -2.64 -11.48 12.79
CA LEU A 39 -1.96 -11.31 11.49
C LEU A 39 -0.57 -10.67 11.62
N GLY A 40 -0.28 -10.00 12.74
CA GLY A 40 1.00 -9.37 13.04
C GLY A 40 1.01 -7.84 12.99
N ASP A 41 -0.12 -7.19 12.66
CA ASP A 41 -0.23 -5.73 12.66
C ASP A 41 -1.69 -5.26 12.84
N ARG A 42 -1.94 -4.50 13.90
CA ARG A 42 -3.27 -3.93 14.20
C ARG A 42 -3.81 -3.00 13.10
N GLN A 43 -2.96 -2.46 12.24
CA GLN A 43 -3.38 -1.65 11.09
C GLN A 43 -4.26 -2.45 10.11
N ALA A 44 -4.17 -3.77 10.10
CA ALA A 44 -5.03 -4.63 9.29
C ALA A 44 -6.50 -4.69 9.79
N ALA A 45 -6.82 -4.19 10.98
CA ALA A 45 -8.16 -4.30 11.57
C ALA A 45 -9.26 -3.69 10.68
N ARG A 46 -8.95 -2.59 9.98
CA ARG A 46 -9.89 -1.97 9.03
C ARG A 46 -10.16 -2.91 7.84
N TRP A 47 -9.11 -3.50 7.28
CA TRP A 47 -9.27 -4.46 6.20
C TRP A 47 -10.04 -5.71 6.64
N VAL A 48 -9.73 -6.27 7.80
CA VAL A 48 -10.47 -7.40 8.38
C VAL A 48 -11.97 -7.09 8.47
N GLY A 49 -12.31 -5.88 8.95
CA GLY A 49 -13.70 -5.43 9.02
C GLY A 49 -14.37 -5.31 7.65
N THR A 50 -13.68 -4.76 6.64
CA THR A 50 -14.17 -4.66 5.27
C THR A 50 -14.36 -6.05 4.66
N TRP A 51 -13.39 -6.94 4.82
CA TRP A 51 -13.45 -8.31 4.32
C TRP A 51 -14.63 -9.09 4.92
N LEU A 52 -14.93 -8.92 6.22
CA LEU A 52 -16.08 -9.54 6.87
C LEU A 52 -17.43 -9.12 6.29
N VAL A 53 -17.50 -7.94 5.67
CA VAL A 53 -18.72 -7.45 4.99
C VAL A 53 -18.80 -7.97 3.55
N GLU A 54 -17.67 -8.04 2.85
CA GLU A 54 -17.60 -8.25 1.40
C GLU A 54 -17.41 -9.71 0.98
N HIS A 55 -16.86 -10.58 1.87
CA HIS A 55 -16.60 -11.97 1.50
C HIS A 55 -17.89 -12.77 1.26
N ALA A 56 -17.83 -13.79 0.43
CA ALA A 56 -18.95 -14.69 0.20
C ALA A 56 -19.29 -15.49 1.46
N HIS A 57 -20.50 -15.29 1.96
CA HIS A 57 -21.02 -16.00 3.13
C HIS A 57 -21.60 -17.35 2.73
N THR A 58 -21.16 -18.42 3.39
CA THR A 58 -21.72 -19.76 3.26
C THR A 58 -22.38 -20.18 4.57
N LYS A 59 -23.13 -21.27 4.59
CA LYS A 59 -23.75 -21.80 5.80
C LYS A 59 -22.73 -22.23 6.85
N GLU A 60 -21.52 -22.61 6.43
CA GLU A 60 -20.41 -23.00 7.30
C GLU A 60 -19.56 -21.82 7.76
N CYS A 61 -19.84 -20.59 7.28
CA CYS A 61 -19.05 -19.43 7.62
C CYS A 61 -19.28 -19.00 9.07
N ALA A 62 -18.23 -19.09 9.88
CA ALA A 62 -18.27 -18.69 11.29
C ALA A 62 -18.04 -17.17 11.51
N CYS A 63 -18.20 -16.33 10.48
CA CYS A 63 -17.95 -14.88 10.57
C CYS A 63 -18.85 -14.16 11.60
N HIS A 64 -19.99 -14.74 11.98
CA HIS A 64 -20.84 -14.25 13.07
C HIS A 64 -20.11 -14.26 14.43
N ARG A 65 -19.03 -15.03 14.59
CA ARG A 65 -18.17 -15.06 15.79
C ARG A 65 -17.15 -13.93 15.82
N VAL A 66 -17.17 -13.00 14.85
CA VAL A 66 -16.30 -11.82 14.85
C VAL A 66 -17.14 -10.59 15.16
N VAL A 67 -16.79 -9.90 16.25
CA VAL A 67 -17.51 -8.73 16.76
C VAL A 67 -16.63 -7.48 16.70
N ARG A 68 -17.23 -6.32 16.94
CA ARG A 68 -16.50 -5.06 17.07
C ARG A 68 -15.79 -4.98 18.42
N ALA A 69 -14.89 -4.01 18.54
CA ALA A 69 -14.26 -3.68 19.81
C ALA A 69 -15.28 -3.47 20.91
N GLY A 70 -15.00 -4.01 22.12
CA GLY A 70 -15.91 -3.98 23.26
C GLY A 70 -17.10 -4.91 23.11
N GLY A 71 -17.02 -5.97 22.30
CA GLY A 71 -18.07 -7.00 22.18
C GLY A 71 -19.31 -6.57 21.40
N ARG A 72 -19.34 -5.36 20.84
CA ARG A 72 -20.52 -4.86 20.11
C ARG A 72 -20.74 -5.67 18.84
N LEU A 73 -22.01 -6.02 18.58
CA LEU A 73 -22.39 -6.66 17.35
C LEU A 73 -22.10 -5.72 16.18
N GLY A 74 -21.59 -6.26 15.09
CA GLY A 74 -21.08 -5.47 13.98
C GLY A 74 -21.81 -5.70 12.68
N HIS A 75 -21.46 -4.91 11.68
CA HIS A 75 -21.82 -5.19 10.31
C HIS A 75 -20.98 -6.39 9.85
N SER A 76 -21.54 -7.59 10.02
CA SER A 76 -21.16 -8.69 9.15
C SER A 76 -22.07 -8.61 7.93
N GLY A 77 -21.65 -9.08 6.76
CA GLY A 77 -22.51 -9.11 5.57
C GLY A 77 -23.82 -9.90 5.76
N ILE A 78 -23.95 -10.64 6.88
CA ILE A 78 -25.16 -11.36 7.28
C ILE A 78 -26.17 -10.50 8.06
N GLY A 79 -25.84 -9.27 8.41
CA GLY A 79 -26.68 -8.38 9.22
C GLY A 79 -26.63 -8.65 10.73
N GLU A 80 -26.89 -7.60 11.53
CA GLU A 80 -26.80 -7.66 13.01
C GLU A 80 -27.83 -8.64 13.62
N GLY A 81 -29.05 -8.67 13.10
CA GLY A 81 -30.10 -9.57 13.58
C GLY A 81 -29.69 -11.04 13.44
N THR A 82 -29.23 -11.42 12.27
CA THR A 82 -28.75 -12.78 11.99
C THR A 82 -27.54 -13.13 12.86
N GLN A 83 -26.59 -12.20 13.04
CA GLN A 83 -25.45 -12.41 13.91
C GLN A 83 -25.89 -12.69 15.35
N ARG A 84 -26.83 -11.91 15.85
CA ARG A 84 -27.43 -12.06 17.19
C ARG A 84 -28.07 -13.43 17.40
N ASP A 85 -28.83 -13.87 16.41
CA ASP A 85 -29.55 -15.15 16.48
C ASP A 85 -28.59 -16.35 16.44
N LEU A 86 -27.56 -16.31 15.58
CA LEU A 86 -26.56 -17.35 15.52
C LEU A 86 -25.75 -17.46 16.82
N LEU A 87 -25.34 -16.35 17.41
CA LEU A 87 -24.63 -16.34 18.69
C LEU A 87 -25.50 -16.88 19.83
N ARG A 88 -26.80 -16.58 19.85
CA ARG A 88 -27.75 -17.17 20.83
C ARG A 88 -27.89 -18.67 20.63
N GLN A 89 -27.98 -19.16 19.41
CA GLN A 89 -28.05 -20.60 19.11
C GLN A 89 -26.79 -21.33 19.60
N GLU A 90 -25.64 -20.64 19.61
CA GLU A 90 -24.39 -21.16 20.16
C GLU A 90 -24.27 -21.01 21.69
N GLY A 91 -25.31 -20.49 22.36
CA GLY A 91 -25.34 -20.37 23.80
C GLY A 91 -24.72 -19.09 24.38
N VAL A 92 -24.38 -18.11 23.55
CA VAL A 92 -23.84 -16.83 24.02
C VAL A 92 -24.97 -16.04 24.73
N LYS A 93 -24.76 -15.71 25.99
CA LYS A 93 -25.65 -14.84 26.78
C LYS A 93 -25.42 -13.38 26.41
N LEU A 94 -26.14 -12.89 25.39
CA LEU A 94 -25.99 -11.53 24.90
C LEU A 94 -26.50 -10.50 25.90
N LEU A 95 -25.72 -9.47 26.14
CA LEU A 95 -26.06 -8.25 26.88
C LEU A 95 -26.75 -7.23 25.95
N PRO A 96 -27.44 -6.20 26.48
CA PRO A 96 -27.99 -5.13 25.66
C PRO A 96 -26.94 -4.46 24.74
N GLU A 97 -25.73 -4.26 25.26
CA GLU A 97 -24.60 -3.64 24.56
C GLU A 97 -23.81 -4.60 23.62
N GLY A 98 -24.00 -5.91 23.74
CA GLY A 98 -23.30 -6.89 22.90
C GLY A 98 -22.97 -8.20 23.57
N VAL A 99 -21.78 -8.73 23.28
CA VAL A 99 -21.27 -9.99 23.82
C VAL A 99 -20.51 -9.71 25.12
N PRO A 100 -20.69 -10.53 26.17
CA PRO A 100 -19.98 -10.37 27.42
C PRO A 100 -18.49 -10.66 27.27
N GLU A 101 -17.64 -10.00 28.07
CA GLU A 101 -16.18 -10.04 27.96
C GLU A 101 -15.62 -11.46 28.06
N GLU A 102 -16.18 -12.30 28.92
CA GLU A 102 -15.77 -13.69 29.13
C GLU A 102 -15.94 -14.59 27.88
N ALA A 103 -16.77 -14.20 26.92
CA ALA A 103 -16.96 -14.91 25.68
C ALA A 103 -15.96 -14.45 24.59
N ILE A 104 -15.23 -13.34 24.85
CA ILE A 104 -14.29 -12.76 23.85
C ILE A 104 -12.92 -13.42 24.00
N ILE A 105 -12.43 -13.98 22.90
CA ILE A 105 -11.06 -14.49 22.75
C ILE A 105 -10.18 -13.34 22.25
N ASP A 106 -9.14 -13.00 22.99
CA ASP A 106 -8.13 -12.04 22.55
C ASP A 106 -7.13 -12.64 21.57
N ALA A 107 -6.16 -11.84 21.11
CA ALA A 107 -5.17 -12.29 20.15
C ALA A 107 -4.23 -13.37 20.71
N THR A 108 -3.94 -13.33 22.01
CA THR A 108 -3.03 -14.29 22.67
C THR A 108 -3.73 -15.64 22.84
N GLU A 109 -4.96 -15.64 23.36
CA GLU A 109 -5.77 -16.84 23.49
C GLU A 109 -6.03 -17.48 22.11
N LEU A 110 -6.31 -16.66 21.09
CA LEU A 110 -6.52 -17.13 19.73
C LEU A 110 -5.23 -17.72 19.12
N ALA A 111 -4.07 -17.12 19.35
CA ALA A 111 -2.78 -17.66 18.93
C ALA A 111 -2.52 -19.04 19.55
N ASN A 112 -2.77 -19.18 20.85
CA ASN A 112 -2.62 -20.45 21.55
C ASN A 112 -3.58 -21.52 21.01
N LEU A 113 -4.85 -21.16 20.80
CA LEU A 113 -5.87 -22.05 20.22
C LEU A 113 -5.47 -22.57 18.84
N LEU A 114 -4.85 -21.73 18.03
CA LEU A 114 -4.44 -22.04 16.65
C LEU A 114 -3.02 -22.60 16.55
N GLY A 115 -2.24 -22.61 17.64
CA GLY A 115 -0.83 -23.03 17.66
C GLY A 115 0.09 -22.11 16.85
N ILE A 116 -0.24 -20.80 16.74
CA ILE A 116 0.50 -19.85 15.92
C ILE A 116 1.59 -19.19 16.76
N GLN A 117 2.83 -19.32 16.33
CA GLN A 117 3.95 -18.60 16.91
C GLN A 117 4.07 -17.18 16.35
N ASP A 118 4.73 -16.30 17.09
CA ASP A 118 4.83 -14.89 16.73
C ASP A 118 5.53 -14.66 15.37
N GLU A 119 6.57 -15.45 15.08
CA GLU A 119 7.34 -15.42 13.83
C GLU A 119 6.54 -15.93 12.62
N GLU A 120 5.47 -16.67 12.85
CA GLU A 120 4.60 -17.22 11.80
C GLU A 120 3.54 -16.24 11.32
N ARG A 121 3.33 -15.14 12.06
CA ARG A 121 2.33 -14.12 11.73
C ARG A 121 2.65 -13.47 10.38
N PRO A 122 1.71 -13.53 9.40
CA PRO A 122 2.02 -13.17 8.01
C PRO A 122 2.48 -11.73 7.81
N LEU A 123 1.87 -10.75 8.48
CA LEU A 123 2.26 -9.35 8.34
C LEU A 123 3.58 -9.03 9.05
N ARG A 124 3.96 -9.81 10.07
CA ARG A 124 5.27 -9.69 10.71
C ARG A 124 6.37 -10.13 9.75
N LYS A 125 6.18 -11.24 9.02
CA LYS A 125 7.11 -11.67 7.96
C LYS A 125 7.30 -10.59 6.88
N LEU A 126 6.19 -9.97 6.43
CA LEU A 126 6.26 -8.89 5.44
C LEU A 126 6.96 -7.64 6.00
N ARG A 127 6.81 -7.34 7.29
CA ARG A 127 7.54 -6.27 7.97
C ARG A 127 9.04 -6.53 7.96
N THR A 128 9.47 -7.73 8.34
CA THR A 128 10.89 -8.13 8.31
C THR A 128 11.47 -7.96 6.91
N ILE A 129 10.75 -8.37 5.86
CA ILE A 129 11.18 -8.15 4.47
C ILE A 129 11.39 -6.66 4.18
N GLN A 130 10.48 -5.77 4.62
CA GLN A 130 10.66 -4.32 4.42
C GLN A 130 11.86 -3.78 5.19
N GLU A 131 12.09 -4.24 6.41
CA GLU A 131 13.23 -3.84 7.24
C GLU A 131 14.57 -4.29 6.62
N ASP A 132 14.64 -5.51 6.10
CA ASP A 132 15.83 -6.05 5.42
C ASP A 132 16.10 -5.30 4.09
N LEU A 133 15.06 -5.00 3.32
CA LEU A 133 15.19 -4.26 2.07
C LEU A 133 15.57 -2.80 2.31
N ARG A 134 15.13 -2.19 3.41
CA ARG A 134 15.52 -0.82 3.80
C ARG A 134 17.05 -0.67 3.87
N GLN A 135 17.76 -1.70 4.34
CA GLN A 135 19.22 -1.69 4.44
C GLN A 135 19.92 -1.66 3.06
N LYS A 136 19.21 -2.04 2.00
CA LYS A 136 19.70 -2.05 0.62
C LYS A 136 19.43 -0.75 -0.13
N VAL A 137 18.70 0.18 0.48
CA VAL A 137 18.43 1.47 -0.16
C VAL A 137 19.71 2.30 -0.22
N VAL A 138 20.06 2.70 -1.43
CA VAL A 138 21.19 3.59 -1.71
C VAL A 138 20.67 4.99 -1.93
N MET A 139 21.16 5.97 -1.17
CA MET A 139 20.84 7.38 -1.33
C MET A 139 22.10 8.12 -1.78
N THR A 140 22.22 8.34 -3.08
CA THR A 140 23.37 8.97 -3.71
C THR A 140 22.92 9.92 -4.81
N PRO A 141 23.66 11.02 -5.09
CA PRO A 141 23.38 11.88 -6.23
C PRO A 141 23.35 11.11 -7.55
N LEU A 142 22.51 11.54 -8.48
CA LEU A 142 22.59 11.05 -9.85
C LEU A 142 23.91 11.50 -10.48
N PRO A 143 24.61 10.62 -11.24
CA PRO A 143 25.89 10.96 -11.85
C PRO A 143 25.80 12.04 -12.94
N SER A 144 24.63 12.17 -13.56
CA SER A 144 24.33 13.17 -14.59
C SER A 144 22.83 13.46 -14.62
N ASP A 145 22.43 14.49 -15.37
CA ASP A 145 21.03 14.73 -15.66
C ASP A 145 20.44 13.57 -16.50
N PRO A 146 19.20 13.15 -16.20
CA PRO A 146 18.56 12.07 -16.96
C PRO A 146 18.15 12.57 -18.36
N LYS A 147 17.99 11.65 -19.30
CA LYS A 147 17.41 11.95 -20.62
C LYS A 147 15.89 11.93 -20.60
N ASP A 148 15.36 11.14 -19.71
CA ASP A 148 13.93 10.90 -19.56
C ASP A 148 13.55 10.47 -18.14
N CYS A 149 12.26 10.57 -17.86
CA CYS A 149 11.66 10.10 -16.60
C CYS A 149 10.39 9.33 -16.92
N ALA A 150 10.16 8.24 -16.24
CA ALA A 150 8.89 7.54 -16.33
C ALA A 150 8.06 7.69 -15.06
N GLY A 151 6.73 7.74 -15.23
CA GLY A 151 5.77 7.63 -14.14
C GLY A 151 5.14 6.25 -14.12
N VAL A 152 4.94 5.70 -12.92
CA VAL A 152 4.22 4.45 -12.72
C VAL A 152 3.10 4.68 -11.71
N ASP A 153 1.88 4.24 -12.07
CA ASP A 153 0.69 4.32 -11.22
C ASP A 153 -0.14 3.05 -11.36
N VAL A 154 -0.89 2.71 -10.29
CA VAL A 154 -1.82 1.57 -10.26
C VAL A 154 -3.19 2.04 -9.83
N SER A 155 -4.20 1.78 -10.66
CA SER A 155 -5.62 1.97 -10.33
C SER A 155 -6.35 0.63 -10.22
N TYR A 156 -7.46 0.62 -9.47
CA TYR A 156 -8.21 -0.60 -9.19
C TYR A 156 -9.67 -0.53 -9.64
N ARG A 157 -10.19 -1.69 -10.07
CA ARG A 157 -11.62 -1.96 -10.23
C ARG A 157 -11.93 -3.33 -9.63
N GLY A 158 -12.58 -3.37 -8.47
CA GLY A 158 -12.70 -4.60 -7.69
C GLY A 158 -11.31 -5.19 -7.40
N ASN A 159 -11.10 -6.44 -7.78
CA ASN A 159 -9.82 -7.14 -7.61
C ASN A 159 -8.86 -6.97 -8.82
N TRP A 160 -9.24 -6.19 -9.84
CA TRP A 160 -8.36 -5.92 -10.97
C TRP A 160 -7.47 -4.71 -10.69
N ALA A 161 -6.16 -4.89 -10.85
CA ALA A 161 -5.14 -3.86 -10.80
C ALA A 161 -4.75 -3.48 -12.24
N VAL A 162 -4.75 -2.19 -12.53
CA VAL A 162 -4.31 -1.62 -13.81
C VAL A 162 -3.06 -0.81 -13.56
N ALA A 163 -1.90 -1.34 -13.93
CA ALA A 163 -0.65 -0.61 -13.86
C ALA A 163 -0.34 0.05 -15.20
N VAL A 164 0.10 1.30 -15.14
CA VAL A 164 0.51 2.09 -16.30
C VAL A 164 1.92 2.61 -16.09
N TYR A 165 2.73 2.52 -17.13
CA TYR A 165 4.05 3.12 -17.24
C TYR A 165 4.02 4.16 -18.35
N CYS A 166 4.35 5.42 -18.05
CA CYS A 166 4.41 6.51 -19.02
C CYS A 166 5.79 7.18 -18.97
N ARG A 167 6.54 7.14 -20.08
CA ARG A 167 7.86 7.78 -20.23
C ARG A 167 7.72 9.13 -20.92
N VAL A 168 8.39 10.13 -20.36
CA VAL A 168 8.44 11.50 -20.91
C VAL A 168 9.89 11.93 -21.09
N SER A 169 10.15 12.87 -22.03
CA SER A 169 11.44 13.53 -22.17
C SER A 169 11.78 14.37 -20.92
N TRP A 170 13.04 14.55 -20.64
CA TRP A 170 13.48 15.45 -19.60
C TRP A 170 14.41 16.51 -20.23
N PRO A 171 14.25 17.81 -19.92
CA PRO A 171 13.32 18.39 -18.93
C PRO A 171 11.92 18.76 -19.46
N ASP A 172 11.63 18.57 -20.74
CA ASP A 172 10.47 19.16 -21.43
C ASP A 172 9.13 18.52 -21.06
N GLY A 173 9.14 17.24 -20.66
CA GLY A 173 7.93 16.52 -20.23
C GLY A 173 7.09 15.98 -21.39
N ASP A 174 7.61 15.97 -22.63
CA ASP A 174 6.91 15.42 -23.78
C ASP A 174 6.74 13.91 -23.68
N LYS A 175 5.53 13.42 -23.91
CA LYS A 175 5.24 11.99 -23.83
C LYS A 175 5.92 11.21 -24.95
N LEU A 176 6.81 10.29 -24.58
CA LEU A 176 7.58 9.46 -25.50
C LEU A 176 7.00 8.06 -25.67
N TYR A 177 6.45 7.48 -24.59
CA TYR A 177 5.97 6.10 -24.60
C TYR A 177 4.96 5.87 -23.48
N GLU A 178 4.01 4.97 -23.73
CA GLU A 178 3.02 4.55 -22.75
C GLU A 178 2.68 3.07 -22.92
N THR A 179 2.59 2.33 -21.82
CA THR A 179 2.12 0.94 -21.85
C THR A 179 1.37 0.63 -20.55
N SER A 180 0.54 -0.43 -20.57
CA SER A 180 -0.26 -0.84 -19.44
C SER A 180 -0.38 -2.35 -19.33
N VAL A 181 -0.63 -2.83 -18.11
CA VAL A 181 -1.00 -4.21 -17.82
C VAL A 181 -2.22 -4.25 -16.93
N VAL A 182 -3.01 -5.31 -17.03
CA VAL A 182 -4.15 -5.57 -16.15
C VAL A 182 -3.94 -6.94 -15.56
N GLU A 183 -3.95 -7.05 -14.23
CA GLU A 183 -3.80 -8.32 -13.51
C GLU A 183 -4.63 -8.33 -12.23
N GLN A 184 -4.81 -9.49 -11.62
CA GLN A 184 -5.51 -9.58 -10.34
C GLN A 184 -4.63 -9.12 -9.19
N ALA A 185 -5.18 -8.28 -8.33
CA ALA A 185 -4.53 -7.91 -7.07
C ALA A 185 -4.53 -9.11 -6.12
N ARG A 186 -3.34 -9.52 -5.68
CA ARG A 186 -3.17 -10.70 -4.80
C ARG A 186 -3.11 -10.37 -3.32
N PHE A 187 -3.01 -9.10 -2.99
CA PHE A 187 -2.89 -8.62 -1.62
C PHE A 187 -3.89 -7.50 -1.33
N PRO A 188 -4.51 -7.46 -0.15
CA PRO A 188 -5.47 -6.41 0.20
C PRO A 188 -4.79 -5.06 0.42
N TYR A 189 -5.61 -3.99 0.46
CA TYR A 189 -5.13 -2.69 0.90
C TYR A 189 -4.98 -2.67 2.43
N ILE A 190 -3.76 -2.66 2.90
CA ILE A 190 -3.40 -2.45 4.31
C ILE A 190 -2.39 -1.31 4.38
N THR A 191 -2.68 -0.29 5.19
CA THR A 191 -1.80 0.87 5.36
C THR A 191 -0.38 0.42 5.69
N SER A 192 0.62 1.06 5.07
CA SER A 192 2.04 0.73 5.17
C SER A 192 2.50 -0.62 4.58
N TYR A 193 1.58 -1.38 3.94
CA TYR A 193 1.89 -2.60 3.18
C TYR A 193 1.55 -2.49 1.69
N LEU A 194 1.37 -1.24 1.18
CA LEU A 194 0.98 -0.99 -0.20
C LEU A 194 1.93 -1.65 -1.22
N ALA A 195 3.22 -1.71 -0.91
CA ALA A 195 4.22 -2.34 -1.76
C ALA A 195 3.85 -3.79 -2.13
N PHE A 196 3.33 -4.59 -1.18
CA PHE A 196 2.95 -5.97 -1.44
C PHE A 196 1.68 -6.11 -2.31
N ARG A 197 0.90 -5.05 -2.43
CA ARG A 197 -0.26 -4.99 -3.32
C ARG A 197 0.10 -4.55 -4.74
N GLU A 198 1.03 -3.61 -4.88
CA GLU A 198 1.27 -2.89 -6.13
C GLU A 198 2.59 -3.24 -6.83
N LEU A 199 3.53 -3.88 -6.13
CA LEU A 199 4.84 -4.21 -6.69
C LEU A 199 4.71 -5.14 -7.91
N SER A 200 3.86 -6.18 -7.84
CA SER A 200 3.68 -7.14 -8.95
C SER A 200 3.18 -6.45 -10.23
N PRO A 201 2.05 -5.72 -10.24
CA PRO A 201 1.60 -5.02 -11.44
C PRO A 201 2.59 -3.95 -11.93
N MET A 202 3.28 -3.24 -11.03
CA MET A 202 4.32 -2.28 -11.43
C MET A 202 5.51 -2.97 -12.10
N LEU A 203 6.00 -4.08 -11.55
CA LEU A 203 7.06 -4.86 -12.17
C LEU A 203 6.64 -5.43 -13.53
N SER A 204 5.39 -5.89 -13.65
CA SER A 204 4.85 -6.43 -14.91
C SER A 204 4.86 -5.38 -16.02
N VAL A 205 4.39 -4.15 -15.74
CA VAL A 205 4.36 -3.08 -16.74
C VAL A 205 5.77 -2.56 -17.06
N ILE A 206 6.67 -2.49 -16.08
CA ILE A 206 8.07 -2.08 -16.30
C ILE A 206 8.83 -3.15 -17.10
N LYS A 207 8.63 -4.45 -16.82
CA LYS A 207 9.19 -5.55 -17.60
C LYS A 207 8.74 -5.48 -19.07
N ARG A 208 7.49 -5.10 -19.32
CA ARG A 208 6.98 -4.88 -20.68
C ARG A 208 7.70 -3.72 -21.36
N ALA A 209 7.81 -2.57 -20.71
CA ALA A 209 8.56 -1.42 -21.24
C ALA A 209 10.05 -1.77 -21.50
N ALA A 210 10.68 -2.55 -20.61
CA ALA A 210 12.07 -2.98 -20.79
C ALA A 210 12.26 -3.89 -22.01
N ARG A 211 11.32 -4.80 -22.29
CA ARG A 211 11.36 -5.67 -23.49
C ARG A 211 11.27 -4.85 -24.79
N GLU A 212 10.63 -3.71 -24.73
CA GLU A 212 10.47 -2.79 -25.87
C GLU A 212 11.58 -1.70 -25.92
N ASN A 213 12.64 -1.83 -25.08
CA ASN A 213 13.73 -0.87 -24.94
C ASN A 213 13.26 0.55 -24.55
N GLN A 214 12.20 0.61 -23.72
CA GLN A 214 11.58 1.86 -23.28
C GLN A 214 11.80 2.18 -21.81
N LEU A 215 12.84 1.58 -21.19
CA LEU A 215 13.12 1.78 -19.77
C LEU A 215 13.79 3.14 -19.55
N ALA A 216 13.19 3.97 -18.71
CA ALA A 216 13.67 5.31 -18.39
C ALA A 216 14.89 5.32 -17.46
N ASP A 217 15.64 6.43 -17.48
CA ASP A 217 16.77 6.68 -16.59
C ASP A 217 16.34 6.80 -15.14
N VAL A 218 15.19 7.47 -14.88
CA VAL A 218 14.59 7.63 -13.55
C VAL A 218 13.13 7.22 -13.60
N ILE A 219 12.66 6.55 -12.54
CA ILE A 219 11.25 6.13 -12.39
C ILE A 219 10.60 6.86 -11.21
N ALA A 220 9.61 7.69 -11.50
CA ALA A 220 8.72 8.27 -10.51
C ALA A 220 7.55 7.30 -10.23
N VAL A 221 7.15 7.16 -8.97
CA VAL A 221 6.12 6.22 -8.52
C VAL A 221 5.04 7.00 -7.75
N ASP A 222 3.76 6.83 -8.09
CA ASP A 222 2.66 7.34 -7.24
C ASP A 222 2.62 6.51 -5.95
N GLY A 223 3.38 6.98 -4.95
CA GLY A 223 3.58 6.32 -3.68
C GLY A 223 4.83 6.82 -2.95
N SER A 224 4.95 6.47 -1.68
CA SER A 224 6.09 6.92 -0.86
C SER A 224 7.37 6.13 -1.14
N GLY A 225 8.50 6.79 -0.96
CA GLY A 225 9.82 6.19 -0.85
C GLY A 225 10.23 5.99 0.61
N LEU A 226 11.34 6.60 1.02
CA LEU A 226 11.83 6.55 2.41
C LEU A 226 10.90 7.26 3.42
N LEU A 227 10.03 8.18 2.98
CA LEU A 227 8.98 8.78 3.82
C LEU A 227 7.85 7.79 4.06
N HIS A 228 8.16 6.75 4.81
CA HIS A 228 7.31 5.63 5.16
C HIS A 228 7.60 5.20 6.61
N PRO A 229 6.61 4.74 7.42
CA PRO A 229 6.83 4.39 8.83
C PRO A 229 7.98 3.41 9.09
N ARG A 230 8.29 2.55 8.13
CA ARG A 230 9.44 1.61 8.16
C ARG A 230 10.56 2.03 7.21
N GLY A 231 10.53 3.24 6.65
CA GLY A 231 11.51 3.70 5.67
C GLY A 231 11.53 2.86 4.38
N MET A 232 10.43 2.18 4.05
CA MET A 232 10.35 1.27 2.90
C MET A 232 8.98 1.33 2.24
N GLY A 233 8.69 2.46 1.58
CA GLY A 233 7.52 2.62 0.73
C GLY A 233 7.69 1.94 -0.63
N ILE A 234 6.63 1.99 -1.45
CA ILE A 234 6.60 1.30 -2.75
C ILE A 234 7.70 1.77 -3.70
N ALA A 235 8.03 3.06 -3.72
CA ALA A 235 9.09 3.58 -4.59
C ALA A 235 10.48 3.09 -4.17
N SER A 236 10.76 2.98 -2.87
CA SER A 236 12.02 2.40 -2.38
C SER A 236 12.07 0.90 -2.66
N HIS A 237 10.97 0.18 -2.42
CA HIS A 237 10.88 -1.25 -2.69
C HIS A 237 11.12 -1.56 -4.17
N LEU A 238 10.40 -0.86 -5.06
CA LEU A 238 10.58 -0.98 -6.50
C LEU A 238 12.02 -0.66 -6.94
N GLY A 239 12.59 0.42 -6.39
CA GLY A 239 13.94 0.85 -6.70
C GLY A 239 15.00 -0.17 -6.32
N VAL A 240 14.90 -0.77 -5.13
CA VAL A 240 15.82 -1.83 -4.68
C VAL A 240 15.70 -3.08 -5.56
N VAL A 241 14.47 -3.50 -5.92
CA VAL A 241 14.24 -4.67 -6.78
C VAL A 241 14.78 -4.45 -8.19
N LEU A 242 14.61 -3.25 -8.75
CA LEU A 242 15.07 -2.90 -10.09
C LEU A 242 16.56 -2.53 -10.13
N ASP A 243 17.15 -2.18 -8.99
CA ASP A 243 18.46 -1.54 -8.84
C ASP A 243 18.59 -0.26 -9.69
N ARG A 244 17.53 0.61 -9.66
CA ARG A 244 17.44 1.82 -10.50
C ARG A 244 17.02 3.04 -9.69
N PRO A 245 17.34 4.27 -10.18
CA PRO A 245 16.87 5.49 -9.57
C PRO A 245 15.35 5.56 -9.55
N THR A 246 14.78 5.71 -8.33
CA THR A 246 13.34 5.85 -8.13
C THR A 246 13.02 7.00 -7.20
N ILE A 247 11.88 7.68 -7.45
CA ILE A 247 11.37 8.80 -6.67
C ILE A 247 9.94 8.48 -6.26
N GLY A 248 9.63 8.57 -4.98
CA GLY A 248 8.25 8.49 -4.50
C GLY A 248 7.56 9.85 -4.57
N ILE A 249 6.35 9.88 -5.10
CA ILE A 249 5.52 11.09 -5.20
C ILE A 249 4.16 10.82 -4.57
N THR A 250 3.76 11.63 -3.57
CA THR A 250 2.48 11.48 -2.91
C THR A 250 1.73 12.81 -2.79
N LYS A 251 0.41 12.74 -2.75
CA LYS A 251 -0.50 13.90 -2.55
C LYS A 251 -0.68 14.24 -1.08
N THR A 252 -0.34 13.31 -0.20
CA THR A 252 -0.43 13.41 1.27
C THR A 252 0.79 12.79 1.91
N LEU A 253 1.23 13.37 3.01
CA LEU A 253 2.37 12.87 3.77
C LEU A 253 1.93 11.66 4.61
N LEU A 254 2.63 10.54 4.48
CA LEU A 254 2.37 9.32 5.25
C LEU A 254 3.04 9.38 6.64
N CYS A 255 4.23 9.95 6.69
CA CYS A 255 4.99 10.21 7.91
C CYS A 255 5.99 11.34 7.67
N GLY A 256 6.54 11.88 8.73
CA GLY A 256 7.49 13.01 8.69
C GLY A 256 6.83 14.34 9.07
N GLN A 257 7.66 15.36 9.17
CA GLN A 257 7.28 16.71 9.57
C GLN A 257 7.79 17.73 8.55
N VAL A 258 7.01 18.78 8.32
CA VAL A 258 7.34 19.90 7.45
C VAL A 258 7.38 21.16 8.29
N GLU A 259 8.51 21.87 8.28
CA GLU A 259 8.67 23.10 9.07
C GLU A 259 7.77 24.25 8.57
N LYS A 260 7.55 24.35 7.25
CA LYS A 260 6.77 25.45 6.64
C LYS A 260 5.42 24.96 6.14
N LYS A 261 4.34 25.60 6.63
CA LYS A 261 2.97 25.29 6.20
C LYS A 261 2.60 25.94 4.87
N GLU A 262 3.18 27.08 4.52
CA GLU A 262 2.87 27.80 3.28
C GLU A 262 4.13 27.92 2.41
N LEU A 263 3.99 27.52 1.15
CA LEU A 263 5.04 27.59 0.14
C LEU A 263 4.61 28.52 -0.98
N PRO A 264 5.49 29.43 -1.45
CA PRO A 264 5.25 30.18 -2.69
C PRO A 264 5.18 29.21 -3.88
N PRO A 265 4.61 29.63 -5.03
CA PRO A 265 4.72 28.85 -6.27
C PRO A 265 6.18 28.50 -6.59
N GLY A 266 6.44 27.23 -6.90
CA GLY A 266 7.80 26.70 -7.12
C GLY A 266 8.63 26.47 -5.86
N GLY A 267 8.09 26.85 -4.68
CA GLY A 267 8.77 26.71 -3.40
C GLY A 267 8.86 25.25 -2.94
N THR A 268 9.90 24.99 -2.12
CA THR A 268 10.11 23.70 -1.45
C THR A 268 10.35 23.90 0.04
N ALA A 269 10.02 22.89 0.85
CA ALA A 269 10.48 22.78 2.22
C ALA A 269 10.91 21.35 2.51
N ALA A 270 11.87 21.20 3.42
CA ALA A 270 12.34 19.90 3.85
C ALA A 270 11.22 19.08 4.52
N VAL A 271 11.25 17.77 4.29
CA VAL A 271 10.47 16.80 5.07
C VAL A 271 11.45 15.93 5.83
N GLU A 272 11.36 16.00 7.15
CA GLU A 272 12.20 15.23 8.06
C GLU A 272 11.41 14.08 8.69
N TRP A 273 12.06 12.94 8.81
CA TRP A 273 11.58 11.78 9.51
C TRP A 273 12.70 11.10 10.26
N GLU A 274 12.49 10.78 11.54
CA GLU A 274 13.51 10.17 12.42
C GLU A 274 14.85 10.95 12.43
N GLY A 275 14.76 12.30 12.43
CA GLY A 275 15.94 13.19 12.43
C GLY A 275 16.74 13.20 11.12
N ARG A 276 16.17 12.70 10.04
CA ARG A 276 16.80 12.63 8.70
C ARG A 276 15.97 13.38 7.67
N HIS A 277 16.65 14.14 6.80
CA HIS A 277 16.04 14.76 5.62
C HIS A 277 15.85 13.70 4.53
N LEU A 278 14.62 13.20 4.35
CA LEU A 278 14.30 12.08 3.45
C LEU A 278 13.41 12.46 2.27
N GLY A 279 13.02 13.73 2.19
CA GLY A 279 12.22 14.22 1.09
C GLY A 279 11.91 15.71 1.20
N VAL A 280 11.08 16.20 0.31
CA VAL A 280 10.62 17.58 0.27
C VAL A 280 9.14 17.66 -0.04
N VAL A 281 8.50 18.70 0.45
CA VAL A 281 7.25 19.19 -0.11
C VAL A 281 7.58 20.17 -1.22
N LEU A 282 6.96 20.00 -2.38
CA LEU A 282 7.17 20.84 -3.57
C LEU A 282 5.83 21.37 -4.09
N ARG A 283 5.74 22.70 -4.23
CA ARG A 283 4.59 23.34 -4.89
C ARG A 283 4.92 23.65 -6.34
N SER A 284 4.05 23.28 -7.27
CA SER A 284 4.19 23.61 -8.69
C SER A 284 4.28 25.12 -8.91
N GLN A 285 5.07 25.58 -9.87
CA GLN A 285 5.13 26.97 -10.30
C GLN A 285 3.85 27.41 -11.02
N ARG A 286 3.18 26.50 -11.73
CA ARG A 286 2.05 26.78 -12.62
C ARG A 286 0.72 26.34 -11.99
N GLY A 287 0.23 27.13 -11.06
CA GLY A 287 -1.22 27.23 -10.83
C GLY A 287 -1.87 26.30 -9.82
N HIS A 288 -1.29 25.20 -9.34
CA HIS A 288 -1.94 24.37 -8.34
C HIS A 288 -1.53 24.77 -6.91
N ALA A 289 -2.55 25.12 -6.09
CA ALA A 289 -2.32 25.54 -4.70
C ALA A 289 -1.83 24.39 -3.80
N GLN A 290 -2.17 23.14 -4.15
CA GLN A 290 -1.83 21.99 -3.34
C GLN A 290 -0.47 21.39 -3.76
N PRO A 291 0.49 21.29 -2.84
CA PRO A 291 1.79 20.71 -3.12
C PRO A 291 1.73 19.19 -3.26
N VAL A 292 2.86 18.62 -3.68
CA VAL A 292 3.13 17.17 -3.61
C VAL A 292 4.35 16.95 -2.69
N PHE A 293 4.47 15.71 -2.20
CA PHE A 293 5.59 15.28 -1.39
C PHE A 293 6.47 14.37 -2.25
N LEU A 294 7.75 14.73 -2.35
CA LEU A 294 8.77 13.92 -3.00
C LEU A 294 9.57 13.21 -1.91
N SER A 295 9.83 11.94 -2.08
CA SER A 295 10.69 11.16 -1.20
C SER A 295 11.69 10.34 -1.99
N VAL A 296 12.88 10.17 -1.43
CA VAL A 296 13.90 9.31 -2.01
C VAL A 296 13.35 7.88 -2.12
N GLY A 297 13.45 7.28 -3.28
CA GLY A 297 13.21 5.86 -3.48
C GLY A 297 14.51 5.06 -3.34
N HIS A 298 15.34 5.05 -4.38
CA HIS A 298 16.62 4.34 -4.45
C HIS A 298 17.54 5.02 -5.47
N ARG A 299 18.87 4.96 -5.28
CA ARG A 299 19.93 5.49 -6.18
C ARG A 299 19.72 6.95 -6.62
N ILE A 300 19.16 7.75 -5.75
CA ILE A 300 18.97 9.20 -5.89
C ILE A 300 18.98 9.82 -4.50
N ASP A 301 19.35 11.08 -4.39
CA ASP A 301 19.25 11.86 -3.16
C ASP A 301 18.07 12.84 -3.20
N VAL A 302 17.85 13.58 -2.13
CA VAL A 302 16.73 14.54 -2.03
C VAL A 302 16.84 15.66 -3.06
N GLU A 303 18.05 16.18 -3.29
CA GLU A 303 18.31 17.23 -4.26
C GLU A 303 18.06 16.73 -5.69
N GLY A 304 18.49 15.50 -5.98
CA GLY A 304 18.23 14.82 -7.24
C GLY A 304 16.72 14.64 -7.48
N CYS A 305 15.95 14.28 -6.46
CA CYS A 305 14.48 14.19 -6.57
C CYS A 305 13.87 15.52 -7.02
N VAL A 306 14.29 16.63 -6.40
CA VAL A 306 13.79 17.96 -6.76
C VAL A 306 14.25 18.36 -8.17
N ARG A 307 15.53 18.13 -8.49
CA ARG A 307 16.12 18.46 -9.80
C ARG A 307 15.39 17.75 -10.94
N VAL A 308 15.09 16.45 -10.77
CA VAL A 308 14.42 15.66 -11.80
C VAL A 308 12.95 16.05 -11.94
N ILE A 309 12.24 16.24 -10.84
CA ILE A 309 10.77 16.38 -10.86
C ILE A 309 10.31 17.81 -11.12
N ARG A 310 11.04 18.84 -10.64
CA ARG A 310 10.62 20.24 -10.77
C ARG A 310 10.34 20.69 -12.20
N PRO A 311 11.17 20.43 -13.22
CA PRO A 311 10.89 20.86 -14.60
C PRO A 311 9.68 20.12 -15.22
N LEU A 312 9.34 18.94 -14.74
CA LEU A 312 8.27 18.10 -15.27
C LEU A 312 6.84 18.53 -14.83
N PHE A 313 6.71 19.64 -14.11
CA PHE A 313 5.41 20.24 -13.82
C PHE A 313 4.98 21.15 -14.96
N ALA A 314 3.95 20.77 -15.73
CA ALA A 314 3.29 21.64 -16.71
C ALA A 314 2.07 22.35 -16.07
N GLN A 315 0.86 21.96 -16.44
CA GLN A 315 -0.38 22.62 -15.98
C GLN A 315 -1.13 21.82 -14.91
N HIS A 316 -0.55 20.70 -14.46
CA HIS A 316 -1.21 19.75 -13.57
C HIS A 316 -0.64 19.82 -12.14
N ARG A 317 -1.41 19.31 -11.18
CA ARG A 317 -0.94 19.15 -9.79
C ARG A 317 0.21 18.15 -9.70
N LEU A 318 0.16 17.10 -10.52
CA LEU A 318 1.18 16.06 -10.58
C LEU A 318 2.18 16.37 -11.71
N PRO A 319 3.44 15.96 -11.57
CA PRO A 319 4.39 16.03 -12.70
C PRO A 319 3.93 15.14 -13.85
N GLU A 320 4.26 15.55 -15.06
CA GLU A 320 3.74 14.92 -16.29
C GLU A 320 3.80 13.39 -16.33
N PRO A 321 4.91 12.71 -15.97
CA PRO A 321 4.93 11.26 -16.06
C PRO A 321 3.90 10.60 -15.13
N ILE A 322 3.72 11.10 -13.90
CA ILE A 322 2.71 10.59 -12.97
C ILE A 322 1.30 10.99 -13.40
N TYR A 323 1.12 12.22 -13.88
CA TYR A 323 -0.19 12.67 -14.38
C TYR A 323 -0.72 11.76 -15.49
N TRP A 324 0.09 11.44 -16.48
CA TRP A 324 -0.33 10.57 -17.58
C TRP A 324 -0.56 9.13 -17.12
N ALA A 325 0.29 8.60 -16.23
CA ALA A 325 0.11 7.26 -15.67
C ALA A 325 -1.20 7.16 -14.86
N ASP A 326 -1.47 8.09 -13.93
CA ASP A 326 -2.70 8.16 -13.11
C ASP A 326 -3.96 8.31 -13.99
N ARG A 327 -3.92 9.21 -14.97
CA ARG A 327 -5.03 9.41 -15.89
C ARG A 327 -5.36 8.16 -16.70
N ARG A 328 -4.34 7.49 -17.21
CA ARG A 328 -4.49 6.32 -18.07
C ARG A 328 -4.93 5.09 -17.27
N SER A 329 -4.32 4.84 -16.12
CA SER A 329 -4.68 3.72 -15.24
C SER A 329 -6.16 3.80 -14.83
N ARG A 330 -6.64 4.98 -14.42
CA ARG A 330 -8.05 5.22 -14.10
C ARG A 330 -8.97 5.06 -15.30
N ALA A 331 -8.55 5.52 -16.48
CA ALA A 331 -9.38 5.40 -17.68
C ALA A 331 -9.60 3.93 -18.05
N ILE A 332 -8.56 3.11 -17.98
CA ILE A 332 -8.64 1.66 -18.24
C ILE A 332 -9.46 0.98 -17.14
N ALA A 333 -9.20 1.29 -15.85
CA ALA A 333 -9.94 0.69 -14.73
C ALA A 333 -11.45 0.92 -14.83
N ARG A 334 -11.90 2.10 -15.29
CA ARG A 334 -13.33 2.39 -15.50
C ARG A 334 -13.99 1.54 -16.60
N GLN A 335 -13.19 1.01 -17.54
CA GLN A 335 -13.69 0.18 -18.65
C GLN A 335 -13.77 -1.30 -18.28
N LEU A 336 -13.15 -1.73 -17.19
CA LEU A 336 -13.25 -3.09 -16.67
C LEU A 336 -14.66 -3.32 -16.10
N LYS A 337 -15.22 -4.49 -16.42
CA LYS A 337 -16.54 -4.91 -15.96
C LYS A 337 -16.48 -5.53 -14.57
#